data_c828b6282270ef2cfdd6474b60cff358
#
_entry.id   c828b6282270ef2cfdd6474b60cff358
#
_cell.length_a   1.000
_cell.length_b   1.000
_cell.length_c   1.000
_cell.angle_alpha   90.00
_cell.angle_beta   90.00
_cell.angle_gamma   90.00
#
_symmetry.space_group_name_H-M   'P 1'
#
loop_
_entity.id
_entity.type
_entity.pdbx_description
1 polymer ?
#
loop_
_entity_poly.entity_id
_entity_poly.type
_entity_poly.pdbx_seq_one_letter_code
_entity_poly.pdbx_strand_id
1 'polypeptide(L)'
;MLLSPLALSLPGYVIQKKVSPNYPKRNFDMRTTPPIALYRFGNFLHRHGFRRTAKLLSWINRFFFSVWCPSSASIGKDFTLGYWGLGTVIHSNVKIGDRCLIAQNVTIGRNFGDKGVPVIGNDVYVGAGSVVFGEISIGDNVIIGSNSVVNKSVPANCTVVGNPFRIIKESRLETWHELKDKC
;
A
#
# COMPACT_ATOMS: atom_id res chain seq x y z
N MET A 1 -39.37 9.80 47.60
CA MET A 1 -37.95 9.47 47.82
C MET A 1 -37.41 8.90 46.48
N LEU A 2 -36.93 9.78 45.61
CA LEU A 2 -36.51 9.47 44.25
C LEU A 2 -34.98 9.38 44.25
N LEU A 3 -34.46 8.19 43.96
CA LEU A 3 -33.03 7.95 43.77
C LEU A 3 -32.64 8.37 42.33
N SER A 4 -31.79 9.37 42.23
CA SER A 4 -31.16 9.80 40.97
C SER A 4 -30.05 8.82 40.55
N PRO A 5 -29.87 8.52 39.27
CA PRO A 5 -28.76 7.68 38.81
C PRO A 5 -27.45 8.48 38.83
N LEU A 6 -26.46 7.94 39.53
CA LEU A 6 -25.06 8.39 39.50
C LEU A 6 -24.50 8.23 38.08
N ALA A 7 -24.26 9.35 37.43
CA ALA A 7 -23.44 9.40 36.24
C ALA A 7 -21.96 9.24 36.65
N LEU A 8 -21.38 8.06 36.39
CA LEU A 8 -19.93 7.89 36.44
C LEU A 8 -19.31 8.61 35.21
N SER A 9 -18.83 9.83 35.45
CA SER A 9 -17.95 10.51 34.49
C SER A 9 -16.54 9.93 34.62
N LEU A 10 -16.12 9.15 33.67
CA LEU A 10 -14.71 8.79 33.51
C LEU A 10 -13.94 10.06 33.11
N PRO A 11 -12.84 10.43 33.79
CA PRO A 11 -12.04 11.58 33.38
C PRO A 11 -11.43 11.31 32.02
N GLY A 12 -11.64 12.23 31.07
CA GLY A 12 -11.11 12.17 29.70
C GLY A 12 -9.59 12.08 29.71
N TYR A 13 -9.07 10.96 29.34
CA TYR A 13 -7.64 10.78 29.06
C TYR A 13 -7.33 11.46 27.72
N VAL A 14 -7.06 12.77 27.76
CA VAL A 14 -6.47 13.46 26.61
C VAL A 14 -4.98 13.11 26.60
N ILE A 15 -4.61 12.09 25.84
CA ILE A 15 -3.21 11.84 25.54
C ILE A 15 -2.74 12.94 24.58
N GLN A 16 -2.38 14.09 25.14
CA GLN A 16 -1.51 15.03 24.42
C GLN A 16 -0.11 14.41 24.38
N LYS A 17 0.15 13.56 23.39
CA LYS A 17 1.51 13.16 23.06
C LYS A 17 2.22 14.41 22.54
N LYS A 18 2.98 15.08 23.41
CA LYS A 18 4.02 16.01 23.02
C LYS A 18 5.02 15.20 22.19
N VAL A 19 4.89 15.25 20.87
CA VAL A 19 5.88 14.67 19.95
C VAL A 19 7.17 15.44 20.18
N SER A 20 8.19 14.76 20.69
CA SER A 20 9.54 15.33 20.86
C SER A 20 10.02 15.87 19.51
N PRO A 21 10.47 17.14 19.43
CA PRO A 21 10.90 17.72 18.15
C PRO A 21 12.22 17.15 17.59
N ASN A 22 12.82 16.16 18.27
CA ASN A 22 14.10 15.56 17.94
C ASN A 22 14.00 14.09 17.49
N TYR A 23 13.00 13.72 16.71
CA TYR A 23 13.14 12.48 15.96
C TYR A 23 14.16 12.70 14.83
N PRO A 24 15.29 11.97 14.81
CA PRO A 24 16.24 12.09 13.72
C PRO A 24 15.47 11.77 12.42
N LYS A 25 15.39 12.75 11.52
CA LYS A 25 14.91 12.51 10.15
C LYS A 25 15.90 11.54 9.52
N ARG A 26 15.68 10.24 9.69
CA ARG A 26 16.37 9.23 8.91
C ARG A 26 15.90 9.40 7.48
N ASN A 27 16.72 10.08 6.68
CA ASN A 27 16.59 10.10 5.21
C ASN A 27 16.93 8.71 4.68
N PHE A 28 16.14 7.71 5.08
CA PHE A 28 16.19 6.39 4.47
C PHE A 28 15.34 6.50 3.19
N ASP A 29 16.03 6.62 2.05
CA ASP A 29 15.34 6.63 0.76
C ASP A 29 14.71 5.25 0.51
N MET A 30 13.44 5.13 0.84
CA MET A 30 12.68 3.89 0.66
C MET A 30 12.45 3.54 -0.83
N ARG A 31 12.86 4.41 -1.76
CA ARG A 31 12.69 4.21 -3.21
C ARG A 31 13.74 3.27 -3.80
N THR A 32 14.89 3.11 -3.12
CA THR A 32 16.04 2.31 -3.58
C THR A 32 16.36 1.12 -2.67
N THR A 33 15.35 0.59 -1.99
CA THR A 33 15.53 -0.58 -1.12
C THR A 33 15.93 -1.83 -1.92
N PRO A 34 16.69 -2.78 -1.33
CA PRO A 34 17.13 -3.99 -2.02
C PRO A 34 16.01 -4.76 -2.74
N PRO A 35 14.80 -4.94 -2.14
CA PRO A 35 13.69 -5.60 -2.86
C PRO A 35 13.26 -4.86 -4.13
N ILE A 36 13.24 -3.53 -4.10
CA ILE A 36 12.87 -2.72 -5.27
C ILE A 36 13.98 -2.79 -6.32
N ALA A 37 15.25 -2.74 -5.93
CA ALA A 37 16.38 -2.86 -6.86
C ALA A 37 16.37 -4.22 -7.58
N LEU A 38 16.16 -5.32 -6.84
CA LEU A 38 16.01 -6.66 -7.42
C LEU A 38 14.82 -6.74 -8.38
N TYR A 39 13.68 -6.17 -8.00
CA TYR A 39 12.52 -6.10 -8.89
C TYR A 39 12.84 -5.31 -10.17
N ARG A 40 13.43 -4.12 -10.07
CA ARG A 40 13.75 -3.27 -11.23
C ARG A 40 14.70 -3.97 -12.20
N PHE A 41 15.75 -4.60 -11.68
CA PHE A 41 16.68 -5.38 -12.49
C PHE A 41 16.00 -6.61 -13.13
N GLY A 42 15.18 -7.32 -12.34
CA GLY A 42 14.38 -8.44 -12.85
C GLY A 42 13.38 -8.01 -13.93
N ASN A 43 12.72 -6.87 -13.77
CA ASN A 43 11.79 -6.33 -14.76
C ASN A 43 12.52 -5.92 -16.05
N PHE A 44 13.70 -5.32 -15.95
CA PHE A 44 14.56 -5.03 -17.09
C PHE A 44 14.91 -6.32 -17.87
N LEU A 45 15.38 -7.36 -17.18
CA LEU A 45 15.70 -8.65 -17.82
C LEU A 45 14.45 -9.30 -18.44
N HIS A 46 13.32 -9.24 -17.76
CA HIS A 46 12.06 -9.77 -18.29
C HIS A 46 11.66 -9.13 -19.62
N ARG A 47 11.77 -7.79 -19.70
CA ARG A 47 11.46 -7.02 -20.93
C ARG A 47 12.41 -7.32 -22.07
N HIS A 48 13.66 -7.70 -21.78
CA HIS A 48 14.67 -8.07 -22.78
C HIS A 48 14.66 -9.58 -23.10
N GLY A 49 13.63 -10.32 -22.68
CA GLY A 49 13.46 -11.73 -23.02
C GLY A 49 14.12 -12.73 -22.09
N PHE A 50 14.91 -12.29 -21.10
CA PHE A 50 15.58 -13.15 -20.12
C PHE A 50 14.62 -13.59 -18.99
N ARG A 51 13.53 -14.27 -19.38
CA ARG A 51 12.43 -14.62 -18.44
C ARG A 51 12.86 -15.55 -17.31
N ARG A 52 13.78 -16.49 -17.56
CA ARG A 52 14.25 -17.46 -16.54
C ARG A 52 15.03 -16.76 -15.42
N THR A 53 15.99 -15.91 -15.79
CA THR A 53 16.80 -15.13 -14.83
C THR A 53 15.95 -14.10 -14.09
N ALA A 54 15.01 -13.45 -14.76
CA ALA A 54 14.05 -12.56 -14.13
C ALA A 54 13.19 -13.29 -13.08
N LYS A 55 12.75 -14.51 -13.36
CA LYS A 55 12.02 -15.35 -12.40
C LYS A 55 12.90 -15.71 -11.20
N LEU A 56 14.16 -16.05 -11.41
CA LEU A 56 15.11 -16.35 -10.33
C LEU A 56 15.26 -15.15 -9.39
N LEU A 57 15.38 -13.93 -9.90
CA LEU A 57 15.44 -12.72 -9.08
C LEU A 57 14.17 -12.50 -8.25
N SER A 58 13.00 -12.84 -8.79
CA SER A 58 11.75 -12.80 -8.03
C SER A 58 11.74 -13.82 -6.88
N TRP A 59 12.32 -15.01 -7.06
CA TRP A 59 12.50 -16.00 -6.01
C TRP A 59 13.51 -15.58 -4.95
N ILE A 60 14.62 -14.94 -5.37
CA ILE A 60 15.60 -14.36 -4.44
C ILE A 60 14.92 -13.30 -3.57
N ASN A 61 14.12 -12.43 -4.17
CA ASN A 61 13.37 -11.40 -3.45
C ASN A 61 12.42 -12.02 -2.41
N ARG A 62 11.70 -13.08 -2.79
CA ARG A 62 10.83 -13.81 -1.87
C ARG A 62 11.59 -14.45 -0.71
N PHE A 63 12.72 -15.10 -0.99
CA PHE A 63 13.47 -15.86 0.01
C PHE A 63 14.14 -14.94 1.04
N PHE A 64 14.81 -13.88 0.58
CA PHE A 64 15.60 -13.00 1.46
C PHE A 64 14.78 -11.88 2.11
N PHE A 65 13.72 -11.41 1.44
CA PHE A 65 12.96 -10.24 1.91
C PHE A 65 11.48 -10.54 2.18
N SER A 66 11.04 -11.79 1.98
CA SER A 66 9.63 -12.19 2.15
C SER A 66 8.65 -11.36 1.28
N VAL A 67 9.10 -10.89 0.11
CA VAL A 67 8.32 -10.10 -0.84
C VAL A 67 8.05 -10.93 -2.08
N TRP A 68 6.80 -11.07 -2.46
CA TRP A 68 6.44 -11.58 -3.77
C TRP A 68 6.06 -10.44 -4.71
N CYS A 69 7.04 -9.93 -5.43
CA CYS A 69 6.89 -8.92 -6.47
C CYS A 69 7.50 -9.46 -7.77
N PRO A 70 6.70 -10.14 -8.62
CA PRO A 70 7.21 -10.77 -9.84
C PRO A 70 7.75 -9.73 -10.82
N SER A 71 8.86 -10.07 -11.47
CA SER A 71 9.50 -9.22 -12.47
C SER A 71 8.61 -8.90 -13.68
N SER A 72 7.52 -9.64 -13.88
CA SER A 72 6.53 -9.39 -14.95
C SER A 72 5.47 -8.35 -14.59
N ALA A 73 5.28 -8.02 -13.31
CA ALA A 73 4.39 -6.94 -12.91
C ALA A 73 4.85 -5.60 -13.50
N SER A 74 3.91 -4.72 -13.81
CA SER A 74 4.22 -3.39 -14.35
C SER A 74 4.08 -2.34 -13.24
N ILE A 75 5.20 -1.85 -12.73
CA ILE A 75 5.23 -0.88 -11.63
C ILE A 75 5.94 0.40 -12.10
N GLY A 76 5.28 1.52 -11.92
CA GLY A 76 5.74 2.84 -12.30
C GLY A 76 6.96 3.34 -11.52
N LYS A 77 7.36 4.59 -11.78
CA LYS A 77 8.52 5.24 -11.13
C LYS A 77 8.21 5.61 -9.67
N ASP A 78 9.27 5.84 -8.89
CA ASP A 78 9.16 6.29 -7.50
C ASP A 78 8.27 5.43 -6.61
N PHE A 79 8.20 4.14 -6.94
CA PHE A 79 7.47 3.14 -6.16
C PHE A 79 8.19 2.86 -4.84
N THR A 80 7.42 2.77 -3.77
CA THR A 80 7.94 2.56 -2.42
C THR A 80 7.30 1.33 -1.78
N LEU A 81 8.12 0.48 -1.15
CA LEU A 81 7.68 -0.61 -0.29
C LEU A 81 7.91 -0.24 1.18
N GLY A 82 6.84 -0.13 1.95
CA GLY A 82 6.93 0.06 3.40
C GLY A 82 7.58 -1.16 4.06
N TYR A 83 8.50 -0.92 5.01
CA TYR A 83 9.24 -1.98 5.70
C TYR A 83 9.86 -3.03 4.75
N TRP A 84 10.41 -2.56 3.62
CA TRP A 84 10.97 -3.40 2.56
C TRP A 84 9.96 -4.36 1.93
N GLY A 85 8.66 -4.14 2.15
CA GLY A 85 7.56 -4.95 1.61
C GLY A 85 7.35 -6.27 2.33
N LEU A 86 7.80 -6.42 3.58
CA LEU A 86 7.65 -7.63 4.37
C LEU A 86 6.22 -8.21 4.23
N GLY A 87 6.10 -9.46 3.79
CA GLY A 87 4.81 -10.16 3.62
C GLY A 87 3.95 -9.66 2.46
N THR A 88 4.45 -8.71 1.65
CA THR A 88 3.69 -8.18 0.50
C THR A 88 3.66 -9.17 -0.66
N VAL A 89 2.47 -9.35 -1.24
CA VAL A 89 2.23 -10.23 -2.39
C VAL A 89 1.57 -9.43 -3.52
N ILE A 90 2.24 -9.33 -4.65
CA ILE A 90 1.74 -8.68 -5.86
C ILE A 90 1.61 -9.72 -6.98
N HIS A 91 0.44 -9.78 -7.63
CA HIS A 91 0.22 -10.69 -8.75
C HIS A 91 1.00 -10.25 -10.00
N SER A 92 1.44 -11.20 -10.82
CA SER A 92 2.31 -11.00 -11.98
C SER A 92 1.76 -10.05 -13.05
N ASN A 93 0.47 -9.90 -13.14
CA ASN A 93 -0.20 -9.08 -14.16
C ASN A 93 -0.67 -7.71 -13.63
N VAL A 94 -0.44 -7.41 -12.35
CA VAL A 94 -0.83 -6.14 -11.74
C VAL A 94 -0.10 -4.99 -12.42
N LYS A 95 -0.83 -3.89 -12.60
CA LYS A 95 -0.28 -2.61 -13.06
C LYS A 95 -0.41 -1.60 -11.93
N ILE A 96 0.68 -0.95 -11.58
CA ILE A 96 0.77 0.10 -10.55
C ILE A 96 1.40 1.32 -11.19
N GLY A 97 0.80 2.47 -11.01
CA GLY A 97 1.28 3.75 -11.51
C GLY A 97 2.52 4.27 -10.77
N ASP A 98 2.82 5.53 -11.00
CA ASP A 98 3.97 6.22 -10.43
C ASP A 98 3.70 6.69 -8.99
N ARG A 99 4.77 6.88 -8.20
CA ARG A 99 4.75 7.47 -6.85
C ARG A 99 3.80 6.76 -5.87
N CYS A 100 3.62 5.45 -6.03
CA CYS A 100 2.79 4.65 -5.15
C CYS A 100 3.58 4.11 -3.96
N LEU A 101 2.92 4.01 -2.80
CA LEU A 101 3.45 3.34 -1.62
C LEU A 101 2.56 2.15 -1.26
N ILE A 102 3.18 0.98 -1.20
CA ILE A 102 2.55 -0.24 -0.70
C ILE A 102 3.19 -0.61 0.62
N ALA A 103 2.42 -0.61 1.70
CA ALA A 103 2.91 -0.98 3.02
C ALA A 103 3.11 -2.51 3.14
N GLN A 104 3.62 -2.95 4.28
CA GLN A 104 3.85 -4.37 4.56
C GLN A 104 2.53 -5.18 4.64
N ASN A 105 2.63 -6.49 4.42
CA ASN A 105 1.52 -7.45 4.48
C ASN A 105 0.33 -7.10 3.57
N VAL A 106 0.58 -6.38 2.48
CA VAL A 106 -0.44 -6.06 1.49
C VAL A 106 -0.52 -7.17 0.44
N THR A 107 -1.74 -7.56 0.09
CA THR A 107 -1.98 -8.47 -1.03
C THR A 107 -2.69 -7.72 -2.16
N ILE A 108 -2.10 -7.77 -3.38
CA ILE A 108 -2.73 -7.26 -4.59
C ILE A 108 -2.82 -8.39 -5.60
N GLY A 109 -4.05 -8.86 -5.86
CA GLY A 109 -4.21 -10.07 -6.62
C GLY A 109 -5.54 -10.25 -7.33
N ARG A 110 -5.70 -11.46 -7.85
CA ARG A 110 -6.91 -11.88 -8.58
C ARG A 110 -7.92 -12.47 -7.60
N ASN A 111 -9.20 -12.22 -7.85
CA ASN A 111 -10.28 -12.93 -7.19
C ASN A 111 -10.48 -14.32 -7.80
N PHE A 112 -11.11 -15.20 -7.06
CA PHE A 112 -11.49 -16.52 -7.57
C PHE A 112 -12.52 -16.36 -8.70
N GLY A 113 -12.22 -16.94 -9.86
CA GLY A 113 -13.07 -16.85 -11.05
C GLY A 113 -12.83 -15.62 -11.95
N ASP A 114 -12.16 -14.57 -11.48
CA ASP A 114 -11.85 -13.40 -12.31
C ASP A 114 -10.74 -13.71 -13.33
N LYS A 115 -10.83 -13.09 -14.52
CA LYS A 115 -9.76 -13.13 -15.52
C LYS A 115 -8.75 -12.00 -15.32
N GLY A 116 -9.17 -10.90 -14.73
CA GLY A 116 -8.38 -9.70 -14.51
C GLY A 116 -7.78 -9.58 -13.11
N VAL A 117 -7.00 -8.54 -12.92
CA VAL A 117 -6.32 -8.16 -11.67
C VAL A 117 -6.46 -6.65 -11.49
N PRO A 118 -6.22 -6.12 -10.28
CA PRO A 118 -6.28 -4.69 -10.04
C PRO A 118 -5.33 -3.88 -10.94
N VAL A 119 -5.84 -2.74 -11.42
CA VAL A 119 -5.03 -1.67 -12.04
C VAL A 119 -5.05 -0.49 -11.07
N ILE A 120 -3.87 -0.09 -10.64
CA ILE A 120 -3.68 0.96 -9.64
C ILE A 120 -3.09 2.19 -10.32
N GLY A 121 -3.70 3.35 -10.11
CA GLY A 121 -3.27 4.63 -10.65
C GLY A 121 -2.00 5.18 -9.99
N ASN A 122 -1.77 6.47 -10.16
CA ASN A 122 -0.62 7.19 -9.61
C ASN A 122 -0.91 7.72 -8.20
N ASP A 123 0.14 8.01 -7.43
CA ASP A 123 0.04 8.62 -6.10
C ASP A 123 -0.86 7.84 -5.13
N VAL A 124 -0.94 6.52 -5.27
CA VAL A 124 -1.77 5.65 -4.43
C VAL A 124 -0.99 5.19 -3.21
N TYR A 125 -1.62 5.29 -2.05
CA TYR A 125 -1.12 4.72 -0.80
C TYR A 125 -1.98 3.51 -0.41
N VAL A 126 -1.34 2.37 -0.16
CA VAL A 126 -2.01 1.17 0.35
C VAL A 126 -1.47 0.84 1.73
N GLY A 127 -2.34 0.99 2.74
CA GLY A 127 -2.02 0.76 4.14
C GLY A 127 -1.74 -0.70 4.47
N ALA A 128 -0.99 -0.93 5.55
CA ALA A 128 -0.55 -2.25 5.99
C ALA A 128 -1.70 -3.24 6.17
N GLY A 129 -1.47 -4.51 5.78
CA GLY A 129 -2.45 -5.58 5.94
C GLY A 129 -3.66 -5.50 5.01
N SER A 130 -3.68 -4.57 4.06
CA SER A 130 -4.82 -4.43 3.14
C SER A 130 -4.79 -5.47 2.02
N VAL A 131 -5.98 -5.83 1.54
CA VAL A 131 -6.17 -6.77 0.44
C VAL A 131 -6.92 -6.05 -0.68
N VAL A 132 -6.31 -5.97 -1.87
CA VAL A 132 -6.89 -5.36 -3.08
C VAL A 132 -6.99 -6.44 -4.14
N PHE A 133 -8.18 -6.82 -4.54
CA PHE A 133 -8.33 -7.96 -5.43
C PHE A 133 -9.53 -7.84 -6.38
N GLY A 134 -9.43 -8.59 -7.49
CA GLY A 134 -10.45 -8.61 -8.53
C GLY A 134 -10.08 -7.78 -9.76
N GLU A 135 -10.93 -7.80 -10.76
CA GLU A 135 -10.80 -6.98 -11.97
C GLU A 135 -11.34 -5.57 -11.72
N ILE A 136 -10.56 -4.79 -10.96
CA ILE A 136 -10.95 -3.46 -10.46
C ILE A 136 -9.92 -2.40 -10.83
N SER A 137 -10.36 -1.13 -10.82
CA SER A 137 -9.48 0.03 -10.98
C SER A 137 -9.46 0.86 -9.70
N ILE A 138 -8.27 1.22 -9.27
CA ILE A 138 -8.02 2.19 -8.20
C ILE A 138 -7.52 3.46 -8.88
N GLY A 139 -8.29 4.54 -8.76
CA GLY A 139 -7.95 5.82 -9.37
C GLY A 139 -6.70 6.46 -8.77
N ASP A 140 -6.25 7.55 -9.40
CA ASP A 140 -5.12 8.33 -8.92
C ASP A 140 -5.40 8.95 -7.54
N ASN A 141 -4.36 9.16 -6.76
CA ASN A 141 -4.42 9.84 -5.48
C ASN A 141 -5.41 9.18 -4.48
N VAL A 142 -5.52 7.85 -4.50
CA VAL A 142 -6.33 7.10 -3.55
C VAL A 142 -5.50 6.72 -2.32
N ILE A 143 -6.10 6.85 -1.14
CA ILE A 143 -5.56 6.29 0.10
C ILE A 143 -6.43 5.11 0.53
N ILE A 144 -5.83 3.94 0.64
CA ILE A 144 -6.44 2.75 1.24
C ILE A 144 -5.89 2.62 2.65
N GLY A 145 -6.76 2.77 3.66
CA GLY A 145 -6.37 2.61 5.05
C GLY A 145 -5.98 1.18 5.41
N SER A 146 -5.20 1.02 6.46
CA SER A 146 -4.72 -0.30 6.90
C SER A 146 -5.85 -1.30 7.16
N ASN A 147 -5.59 -2.59 6.92
CA ASN A 147 -6.53 -3.70 7.10
C ASN A 147 -7.84 -3.54 6.33
N SER A 148 -7.81 -2.86 5.19
CA SER A 148 -8.97 -2.68 4.32
C SER A 148 -9.04 -3.79 3.27
N VAL A 149 -10.27 -4.18 2.92
CA VAL A 149 -10.54 -5.17 1.87
C VAL A 149 -11.25 -4.48 0.71
N VAL A 150 -10.53 -4.29 -0.39
CA VAL A 150 -10.99 -3.56 -1.57
C VAL A 150 -11.23 -4.52 -2.73
N ASN A 151 -12.48 -4.74 -3.06
CA ASN A 151 -12.94 -5.67 -4.10
C ASN A 151 -13.86 -5.02 -5.14
N LYS A 152 -13.92 -3.69 -5.15
CA LYS A 152 -14.63 -2.88 -6.16
C LYS A 152 -13.77 -1.69 -6.54
N SER A 153 -13.99 -1.14 -7.72
CA SER A 153 -13.27 0.05 -8.19
C SER A 153 -13.48 1.25 -7.27
N VAL A 154 -12.40 2.04 -7.10
CA VAL A 154 -12.38 3.24 -6.27
C VAL A 154 -12.07 4.44 -7.16
N PRO A 155 -12.91 5.49 -7.17
CA PRO A 155 -12.63 6.73 -7.90
C PRO A 155 -11.35 7.41 -7.42
N ALA A 156 -10.78 8.27 -8.27
CA ALA A 156 -9.62 9.08 -7.89
C ALA A 156 -9.93 10.03 -6.72
N ASN A 157 -8.88 10.45 -6.01
CA ASN A 157 -8.95 11.41 -4.91
C ASN A 157 -9.79 10.95 -3.69
N CYS A 158 -9.97 9.65 -3.51
CA CYS A 158 -10.73 9.09 -2.41
C CYS A 158 -9.85 8.52 -1.30
N THR A 159 -10.40 8.51 -0.08
CA THR A 159 -9.86 7.72 1.03
C THR A 159 -10.87 6.63 1.37
N VAL A 160 -10.42 5.39 1.40
CA VAL A 160 -11.24 4.21 1.69
C VAL A 160 -10.68 3.42 2.86
N VAL A 161 -11.56 2.87 3.69
CA VAL A 161 -11.18 2.07 4.86
C VAL A 161 -12.17 0.96 5.13
N GLY A 162 -11.69 -0.12 5.73
CA GLY A 162 -12.52 -1.14 6.37
C GLY A 162 -12.72 -2.41 5.56
N ASN A 163 -13.46 -3.35 6.16
CA ASN A 163 -13.86 -4.63 5.57
C ASN A 163 -15.36 -4.90 5.92
N PRO A 164 -16.27 -4.80 4.96
CA PRO A 164 -16.06 -4.30 3.58
C PRO A 164 -15.64 -2.82 3.58
N PHE A 165 -14.90 -2.40 2.54
CA PHE A 165 -14.43 -1.02 2.48
C PHE A 165 -15.58 -0.03 2.28
N ARG A 166 -15.37 1.18 2.78
CA ARG A 166 -16.23 2.34 2.56
C ARG A 166 -15.39 3.56 2.23
N ILE A 167 -15.94 4.46 1.43
CA ILE A 167 -15.33 5.75 1.15
C ILE A 167 -15.62 6.66 2.37
N ILE A 168 -14.55 7.19 2.99
CA ILE A 168 -14.68 8.10 4.14
C ILE A 168 -14.32 9.54 3.76
N LYS A 169 -13.67 9.75 2.64
CA LYS A 169 -13.36 11.07 2.10
C LYS A 169 -13.33 11.01 0.58
N GLU A 170 -14.00 11.96 -0.05
CA GLU A 170 -14.02 12.18 -1.50
C GLU A 170 -13.34 13.50 -1.85
N SER A 171 -12.95 13.64 -3.12
CA SER A 171 -12.37 14.89 -3.66
C SER A 171 -11.19 15.43 -2.86
N ARG A 172 -10.32 14.54 -2.38
CA ARG A 172 -9.10 14.93 -1.67
C ARG A 172 -8.12 15.59 -2.65
N LEU A 173 -7.66 16.80 -2.32
CA LEU A 173 -6.70 17.54 -3.14
C LEU A 173 -5.25 17.20 -2.80
N GLU A 174 -4.97 16.85 -1.54
CA GLU A 174 -3.63 16.56 -1.05
C GLU A 174 -3.23 15.12 -1.36
N THR A 175 -2.00 14.92 -1.79
CA THR A 175 -1.41 13.58 -1.97
C THR A 175 -0.99 12.98 -0.62
N TRP A 176 -0.76 11.66 -0.58
CA TRP A 176 -0.24 11.02 0.62
C TRP A 176 1.17 11.52 0.99
N HIS A 177 1.95 11.98 0.01
CA HIS A 177 3.26 12.59 0.25
C HIS A 177 3.13 13.88 1.08
N GLU A 178 2.22 14.77 0.67
CA GLU A 178 1.96 16.04 1.36
C GLU A 178 1.38 15.82 2.76
N LEU A 179 0.54 14.80 2.94
CA LEU A 179 0.02 14.43 4.25
C LEU A 179 1.10 13.90 5.18
N LYS A 180 2.07 13.13 4.64
CA LYS A 180 3.20 12.61 5.41
C LYS A 180 4.08 13.73 5.97
N ASP A 181 4.28 14.81 5.21
CA ASP A 181 5.13 15.92 5.61
C ASP A 181 4.48 16.82 6.68
N LYS A 182 3.17 16.69 6.88
CA LYS A 182 2.38 17.42 7.91
C LYS A 182 2.29 16.69 9.25
N CYS A 183 2.65 15.40 9.32
CA CYS A 183 2.67 14.57 10.52
C CYS A 183 4.07 14.46 11.11
#